data_f8b9a58e461b94d9df11f91bab90b9d8
#
_entry.id   f8b9a58e461b94d9df11f91bab90b9d8
#
_cell.length_a   1.000
_cell.length_b   1.000
_cell.length_c   1.000
_cell.angle_alpha   90.00
_cell.angle_beta   90.00
_cell.angle_gamma   90.00
#
_symmetry.space_group_name_H-M   'P 1'
#
loop_
_entity.id
_entity.type
_entity.pdbx_description
1 polymer ?
#
loop_
_entity_poly.entity_id
_entity_poly.type
_entity_poly.pdbx_seq_one_letter_code
_entity_poly.pdbx_strand_id
1 'polypeptide(L)'
;MEITDVNTLFGAYPAQHADSSADTLTETMRAQGVDWCLALSTWGVFHGDAAGNAETMRACRAHDHLIPVATLNPTHFWGQEGLIEGLAGDAFEMFRFFPHRQGWPLEFAPFLRIASALGRLPRMPIMVSAGRRGDATLLLRLLGDFPHPIILEGISPDTLAEAITLMRIHENLYVETHALRAPYALTLLRDAVGAGRILFGSDAPGGSLAAALGFVRASGLTEGEQAAVLSTNAQGIWSGGGEE
;
A
#
# COMPACT_ATOMS: atom_id res chain seq x y z
N MET A 1 -17.23 5.02 -12.77
CA MET A 1 -16.67 4.53 -11.50
C MET A 1 -15.18 4.81 -11.57
N GLU A 2 -14.67 5.62 -10.68
CA GLU A 2 -13.23 5.87 -10.55
C GLU A 2 -12.52 4.61 -10.06
N ILE A 3 -11.29 4.38 -10.52
CA ILE A 3 -10.46 3.26 -10.09
C ILE A 3 -9.20 3.82 -9.42
N THR A 4 -8.88 3.32 -8.22
CA THR A 4 -7.72 3.73 -7.45
C THR A 4 -6.81 2.54 -7.17
N ASP A 5 -5.57 2.61 -7.67
CA ASP A 5 -4.54 1.61 -7.40
C ASP A 5 -3.69 2.04 -6.18
N VAL A 6 -3.75 1.28 -5.10
CA VAL A 6 -3.03 1.62 -3.86
C VAL A 6 -1.57 1.15 -3.85
N ASN A 7 -1.14 0.38 -4.84
CA ASN A 7 0.17 -0.27 -4.84
C ASN A 7 0.89 -0.06 -6.16
N THR A 8 1.50 1.12 -6.33
CA THR A 8 2.35 1.40 -7.49
C THR A 8 3.71 1.97 -7.08
N LEU A 9 4.69 1.75 -7.94
CA LEU A 9 6.03 2.32 -7.84
C LEU A 9 6.38 2.96 -9.19
N PHE A 10 7.31 3.91 -9.19
CA PHE A 10 7.90 4.45 -10.40
C PHE A 10 9.40 4.72 -10.20
N GLY A 11 10.15 4.88 -11.29
CA GLY A 11 11.59 5.10 -11.25
C GLY A 11 12.40 3.85 -11.63
N ALA A 12 13.71 3.96 -11.55
CA ALA A 12 14.61 2.88 -11.91
C ALA A 12 14.45 1.66 -10.98
N TYR A 13 14.19 0.52 -11.58
CA TYR A 13 14.06 -0.75 -10.85
C TYR A 13 15.37 -1.52 -10.97
N PRO A 14 16.01 -1.96 -9.88
CA PRO A 14 17.17 -2.84 -9.97
C PRO A 14 16.80 -4.09 -10.78
N ALA A 15 17.61 -4.44 -11.75
CA ALA A 15 17.40 -5.58 -12.64
C ALA A 15 16.26 -5.49 -13.67
N GLN A 16 15.58 -4.35 -13.81
CA GLN A 16 14.64 -4.11 -14.90
C GLN A 16 15.18 -3.01 -15.83
N HIS A 17 15.16 -3.26 -17.14
CA HIS A 17 15.62 -2.32 -18.16
C HIS A 17 14.47 -1.59 -18.87
N ALA A 18 13.23 -1.78 -18.40
CA ALA A 18 12.07 -1.08 -18.91
C ALA A 18 12.00 0.34 -18.34
N ASP A 19 11.45 1.27 -19.11
CA ASP A 19 11.10 2.58 -18.59
C ASP A 19 9.97 2.45 -17.58
N SER A 20 10.25 2.87 -16.36
CA SER A 20 9.35 2.88 -15.22
C SER A 20 9.17 4.29 -14.67
N SER A 21 9.36 5.32 -15.49
CA SER A 21 9.18 6.72 -15.10
C SER A 21 7.76 7.01 -14.64
N ALA A 22 7.55 8.13 -13.96
CA ALA A 22 6.22 8.60 -13.58
C ALA A 22 5.35 8.87 -14.81
N ASP A 23 5.93 9.35 -15.90
CA ASP A 23 5.25 9.54 -17.19
C ASP A 23 4.69 8.21 -17.72
N THR A 24 5.54 7.17 -17.79
CA THR A 24 5.15 5.83 -18.25
C THR A 24 4.09 5.21 -17.32
N LEU A 25 4.20 5.40 -15.99
CA LEU A 25 3.16 4.96 -15.06
C LEU A 25 1.83 5.65 -15.39
N THR A 26 1.82 6.97 -15.56
CA THR A 26 0.63 7.77 -15.85
C THR A 26 -0.01 7.37 -17.19
N GLU A 27 0.81 7.14 -18.23
CA GLU A 27 0.33 6.64 -19.53
C GLU A 27 -0.31 5.25 -19.39
N THR A 28 0.32 4.35 -18.62
CA THR A 28 -0.20 3.00 -18.38
C THR A 28 -1.52 3.05 -17.62
N MET A 29 -1.64 3.89 -16.59
CA MET A 29 -2.89 4.12 -15.85
C MET A 29 -4.01 4.55 -16.79
N ARG A 30 -3.75 5.61 -17.58
CA ARG A 30 -4.74 6.15 -18.52
C ARG A 30 -5.17 5.12 -19.56
N ALA A 31 -4.24 4.35 -20.12
CA ALA A 31 -4.52 3.29 -21.07
C ALA A 31 -5.40 2.15 -20.51
N GLN A 32 -5.35 1.92 -19.20
CA GLN A 32 -6.15 0.90 -18.51
C GLN A 32 -7.40 1.44 -17.81
N GLY A 33 -7.63 2.76 -17.87
CA GLY A 33 -8.77 3.42 -17.22
C GLY A 33 -8.66 3.44 -15.70
N VAL A 34 -7.45 3.55 -15.17
CA VAL A 34 -7.19 3.80 -13.74
C VAL A 34 -7.07 5.30 -13.54
N ASP A 35 -7.84 5.84 -12.61
CA ASP A 35 -7.96 7.28 -12.40
C ASP A 35 -6.91 7.79 -11.40
N TRP A 36 -6.63 7.03 -10.34
CA TRP A 36 -5.71 7.41 -9.28
C TRP A 36 -4.73 6.29 -8.94
N CYS A 37 -3.48 6.65 -8.67
CA CYS A 37 -2.48 5.73 -8.13
C CYS A 37 -1.78 6.31 -6.91
N LEU A 38 -1.64 5.51 -5.87
CA LEU A 38 -0.72 5.81 -4.79
C LEU A 38 0.69 5.47 -5.27
N ALA A 39 1.50 6.51 -5.47
CA ALA A 39 2.80 6.40 -6.12
C ALA A 39 3.96 6.66 -5.17
N LEU A 40 5.00 5.84 -5.28
CA LEU A 40 6.25 5.97 -4.53
C LEU A 40 7.44 5.76 -5.47
N SER A 41 8.45 6.63 -5.39
CA SER A 41 9.69 6.44 -6.12
C SER A 41 10.48 5.23 -5.62
N THR A 42 10.91 4.38 -6.54
CA THR A 42 11.84 3.26 -6.26
C THR A 42 13.16 3.73 -5.67
N TRP A 43 13.56 4.99 -5.90
CA TRP A 43 14.75 5.56 -5.31
C TRP A 43 14.68 5.54 -3.77
N GLY A 44 13.49 5.83 -3.19
CA GLY A 44 13.26 5.74 -1.75
C GLY A 44 13.37 4.34 -1.18
N VAL A 45 13.04 3.34 -2.00
CA VAL A 45 13.10 1.93 -1.58
C VAL A 45 14.53 1.38 -1.61
N PHE A 46 15.30 1.69 -2.67
CA PHE A 46 16.57 1.02 -2.96
C PHE A 46 17.82 1.85 -2.69
N HIS A 47 17.71 3.19 -2.59
CA HIS A 47 18.88 4.07 -2.49
C HIS A 47 18.82 5.00 -1.28
N GLY A 48 17.77 5.81 -1.14
CA GLY A 48 17.67 6.73 -0.02
C GLY A 48 16.29 7.36 0.09
N ASP A 49 15.69 7.23 1.26
CA ASP A 49 14.32 7.66 1.54
C ASP A 49 14.10 9.17 1.35
N ALA A 50 15.00 10.02 1.83
CA ALA A 50 14.86 11.47 1.68
C ALA A 50 14.83 11.91 0.19
N ALA A 51 15.76 11.40 -0.63
CA ALA A 51 15.80 11.71 -2.06
C ALA A 51 14.60 11.10 -2.81
N GLY A 52 14.20 9.88 -2.44
CA GLY A 52 13.04 9.20 -3.02
C GLY A 52 11.73 9.89 -2.68
N ASN A 53 11.54 10.33 -1.45
CA ASN A 53 10.36 11.11 -1.05
C ASN A 53 10.30 12.45 -1.79
N ALA A 54 11.43 13.14 -1.95
CA ALA A 54 11.50 14.36 -2.75
C ALA A 54 11.17 14.11 -4.23
N GLU A 55 11.61 12.99 -4.82
CA GLU A 55 11.27 12.59 -6.18
C GLU A 55 9.79 12.24 -6.31
N THR A 56 9.23 11.49 -5.34
CA THR A 56 7.79 11.18 -5.27
C THR A 56 6.97 12.47 -5.29
N MET A 57 7.30 13.42 -4.44
CA MET A 57 6.57 14.69 -4.37
C MET A 57 6.67 15.49 -5.68
N ARG A 58 7.85 15.50 -6.33
CA ARG A 58 8.00 16.17 -7.65
C ARG A 58 7.12 15.51 -8.72
N ALA A 59 7.08 14.18 -8.76
CA ALA A 59 6.26 13.44 -9.71
C ALA A 59 4.77 13.71 -9.49
N CYS A 60 4.31 13.63 -8.24
CA CYS A 60 2.90 13.87 -7.90
C CYS A 60 2.46 15.33 -8.17
N ARG A 61 3.36 16.31 -8.04
CA ARG A 61 3.07 17.71 -8.43
C ARG A 61 2.99 17.91 -9.96
N ALA A 62 3.62 17.05 -10.74
CA ALA A 62 3.59 17.09 -12.21
C ALA A 62 2.43 16.27 -12.80
N HIS A 63 1.86 15.35 -12.03
CA HIS A 63 0.81 14.43 -12.48
C HIS A 63 -0.32 14.38 -11.43
N ASP A 64 -1.40 15.10 -11.67
CA ASP A 64 -2.53 15.29 -10.72
C ASP A 64 -3.19 13.97 -10.26
N HIS A 65 -3.03 12.89 -11.03
CA HIS A 65 -3.59 11.57 -10.73
C HIS A 65 -2.69 10.70 -9.85
N LEU A 66 -1.48 11.17 -9.50
CA LEU A 66 -0.58 10.47 -8.59
C LEU A 66 -0.72 11.02 -7.17
N ILE A 67 -1.02 10.14 -6.24
CA ILE A 67 -1.15 10.44 -4.80
C ILE A 67 0.18 10.08 -4.12
N PRO A 68 0.83 11.01 -3.42
CA PRO A 68 2.17 10.78 -2.89
C PRO A 68 2.17 9.83 -1.69
N VAL A 69 3.04 8.83 -1.74
CA VAL A 69 3.34 7.90 -0.66
C VAL A 69 4.78 8.11 -0.18
N ALA A 70 4.97 8.25 1.13
CA ALA A 70 6.29 8.32 1.73
C ALA A 70 6.85 6.94 2.07
N THR A 71 8.15 6.85 2.16
CA THR A 71 8.85 5.72 2.78
C THR A 71 9.94 6.21 3.71
N LEU A 72 10.23 5.43 4.73
CA LEU A 72 11.41 5.58 5.58
C LEU A 72 12.09 4.23 5.69
N ASN A 73 13.41 4.20 5.53
CA ASN A 73 14.18 3.01 5.81
C ASN A 73 14.59 3.02 7.30
N PRO A 74 14.06 2.12 8.14
CA PRO A 74 14.36 2.13 9.56
C PRO A 74 15.85 1.94 9.89
N THR A 75 16.63 1.40 8.96
CA THR A 75 18.09 1.24 9.17
C THR A 75 18.83 2.58 9.18
N HIS A 76 18.20 3.66 8.68
CA HIS A 76 18.74 5.02 8.66
C HIS A 76 18.04 5.94 9.65
N PHE A 77 17.15 5.41 10.51
CA PHE A 77 16.40 6.19 11.48
C PHE A 77 17.08 6.16 12.85
N TRP A 78 17.61 7.30 13.28
CA TRP A 78 18.28 7.48 14.58
C TRP A 78 17.47 8.33 15.56
N GLY A 79 16.14 8.40 15.38
CA GLY A 79 15.26 9.14 16.28
C GLY A 79 14.92 10.56 15.82
N GLN A 80 15.00 10.83 14.52
CA GLN A 80 14.60 12.10 13.90
C GLN A 80 13.07 12.18 13.78
N GLU A 81 12.35 12.24 14.92
CA GLU A 81 10.87 12.23 14.90
C GLU A 81 10.30 13.44 14.14
N GLY A 82 10.94 14.62 14.21
CA GLY A 82 10.54 15.79 13.42
C GLY A 82 10.58 15.58 11.89
N LEU A 83 11.28 14.56 11.39
CA LEU A 83 11.22 14.15 9.99
C LEU A 83 9.86 13.53 9.64
N ILE A 84 9.25 12.79 10.57
CA ILE A 84 7.96 12.11 10.35
C ILE A 84 6.84 13.15 10.30
N GLU A 85 6.83 14.10 11.24
CA GLU A 85 5.88 15.23 11.26
C GLU A 85 6.05 16.12 10.02
N GLY A 86 7.31 16.33 9.58
CA GLY A 86 7.61 17.07 8.35
C GLY A 86 7.01 16.40 7.11
N LEU A 87 7.26 15.12 6.92
CA LEU A 87 6.69 14.35 5.80
C LEU A 87 5.15 14.32 5.85
N ALA A 88 4.56 14.13 7.02
CA ALA A 88 3.11 14.19 7.17
C ALA A 88 2.54 15.57 6.82
N GLY A 89 3.27 16.67 7.15
CA GLY A 89 2.91 18.03 6.76
C GLY A 89 3.08 18.34 5.27
N ASP A 90 3.88 17.57 4.55
CA ASP A 90 4.16 17.71 3.12
C ASP A 90 3.10 17.06 2.20
N ALA A 91 1.91 16.72 2.74
CA ALA A 91 0.80 16.10 2.01
C ALA A 91 1.05 14.68 1.49
N PHE A 92 1.91 13.91 2.13
CA PHE A 92 1.94 12.46 1.92
C PHE A 92 0.72 11.81 2.59
N GLU A 93 0.03 10.95 1.84
CA GLU A 93 -1.23 10.33 2.25
C GLU A 93 -1.05 8.97 2.97
N MET A 94 0.13 8.36 2.85
CA MET A 94 0.44 7.05 3.41
C MET A 94 1.95 6.89 3.59
N PHE A 95 2.36 6.05 4.55
CA PHE A 95 3.73 5.52 4.60
C PHE A 95 3.78 4.05 4.18
N ARG A 96 4.77 3.69 3.38
CA ARG A 96 4.98 2.32 2.93
C ARG A 96 6.34 1.79 3.34
N PHE A 97 6.37 0.54 3.85
CA PHE A 97 7.55 -0.10 4.43
C PHE A 97 7.87 -1.43 3.75
N PHE A 98 9.16 -1.68 3.52
CA PHE A 98 9.67 -2.80 2.73
C PHE A 98 10.70 -3.64 3.51
N PRO A 99 10.31 -4.32 4.61
CA PRO A 99 11.25 -5.02 5.48
C PRO A 99 12.15 -6.00 4.71
N HIS A 100 11.57 -6.81 3.85
CA HIS A 100 12.34 -7.82 3.11
C HIS A 100 13.23 -7.24 2.01
N ARG A 101 12.78 -6.19 1.33
CA ARG A 101 13.56 -5.52 0.27
C ARG A 101 14.72 -4.71 0.85
N GLN A 102 14.54 -4.17 2.04
CA GLN A 102 15.52 -3.34 2.74
C GLN A 102 16.33 -4.11 3.80
N GLY A 103 16.03 -5.41 4.00
CA GLY A 103 16.83 -6.31 4.82
C GLY A 103 16.71 -6.10 6.33
N TRP A 104 15.57 -5.62 6.84
CA TRP A 104 15.33 -5.47 8.27
C TRP A 104 14.13 -6.31 8.73
N PRO A 105 14.16 -6.84 9.97
CA PRO A 105 13.07 -7.65 10.52
C PRO A 105 11.93 -6.78 11.05
N LEU A 106 10.68 -7.28 11.06
CA LEU A 106 9.51 -6.55 11.53
C LEU A 106 9.61 -6.07 12.98
N GLU A 107 10.30 -6.83 13.85
CA GLU A 107 10.58 -6.45 15.23
C GLU A 107 11.73 -5.44 15.40
N PHE A 108 12.22 -4.85 14.32
CA PHE A 108 13.31 -3.89 14.35
C PHE A 108 12.92 -2.62 15.13
N ALA A 109 13.58 -2.35 16.25
CA ALA A 109 13.23 -1.28 17.16
C ALA A 109 13.06 0.11 16.49
N PRO A 110 13.90 0.55 15.52
CA PRO A 110 13.67 1.79 14.80
C PRO A 110 12.35 1.81 14.03
N PHE A 111 11.93 0.69 13.41
CA PHE A 111 10.61 0.60 12.76
C PHE A 111 9.46 0.79 13.76
N LEU A 112 9.53 0.14 14.91
CA LEU A 112 8.51 0.28 15.96
C LEU A 112 8.43 1.72 16.48
N ARG A 113 9.57 2.42 16.57
CA ARG A 113 9.62 3.84 16.94
C ARG A 113 8.99 4.73 15.88
N ILE A 114 9.26 4.48 14.59
CA ILE A 114 8.60 5.18 13.47
C ILE A 114 7.09 4.94 13.52
N ALA A 115 6.64 3.70 13.64
CA ALA A 115 5.22 3.36 13.74
C ALA A 115 4.55 4.05 14.94
N SER A 116 5.20 4.07 16.10
CA SER A 116 4.70 4.82 17.27
C SER A 116 4.57 6.32 17.00
N ALA A 117 5.49 6.93 16.26
CA ALA A 117 5.40 8.35 15.89
C ALA A 117 4.26 8.59 14.89
N LEU A 118 4.12 7.74 13.87
CA LEU A 118 3.01 7.79 12.92
C LEU A 118 1.64 7.62 13.61
N GLY A 119 1.56 6.74 14.62
CA GLY A 119 0.33 6.54 15.40
C GLY A 119 -0.12 7.76 16.22
N ARG A 120 0.76 8.73 16.45
CA ARG A 120 0.41 10.00 17.12
C ARG A 120 -0.12 11.08 16.19
N LEU A 121 -0.01 10.88 14.88
CA LEU A 121 -0.55 11.81 13.89
C LEU A 121 -2.09 11.68 13.82
N PRO A 122 -2.81 12.72 13.39
CA PRO A 122 -4.28 12.67 13.29
C PRO A 122 -4.78 11.55 12.39
N ARG A 123 -4.07 11.28 11.30
CA ARG A 123 -4.37 10.19 10.37
C ARG A 123 -3.14 9.90 9.53
N MET A 124 -2.67 8.68 9.57
CA MET A 124 -1.56 8.24 8.72
C MET A 124 -1.62 6.72 8.51
N PRO A 125 -2.29 6.23 7.47
CA PRO A 125 -2.29 4.80 7.15
C PRO A 125 -0.87 4.33 6.80
N ILE A 126 -0.61 3.05 7.07
CA ILE A 126 0.65 2.42 6.70
C ILE A 126 0.39 1.20 5.80
N MET A 127 1.26 0.99 4.83
CA MET A 127 1.33 -0.25 4.06
C MET A 127 2.65 -0.94 4.39
N VAL A 128 2.59 -2.23 4.72
CA VAL A 128 3.77 -3.02 5.10
C VAL A 128 3.83 -4.30 4.29
N SER A 129 4.97 -4.56 3.65
CA SER A 129 5.20 -5.84 2.97
C SER A 129 5.24 -6.98 3.99
N ALA A 130 4.25 -7.88 3.94
CA ALA A 130 4.01 -8.98 4.88
C ALA A 130 3.63 -10.28 4.15
N GLY A 131 4.35 -10.58 3.06
CA GLY A 131 4.03 -11.69 2.17
C GLY A 131 4.55 -13.06 2.62
N ARG A 132 5.37 -13.14 3.66
CA ARG A 132 5.86 -14.41 4.18
C ARG A 132 4.97 -14.92 5.31
N ARG A 133 4.90 -16.23 5.49
CA ARG A 133 4.15 -16.84 6.60
C ARG A 133 4.69 -16.36 7.94
N GLY A 134 3.78 -15.89 8.80
CA GLY A 134 4.10 -15.33 10.10
C GLY A 134 4.37 -13.83 10.13
N ASP A 135 4.59 -13.19 8.98
CA ASP A 135 4.84 -11.74 8.91
C ASP A 135 3.66 -10.94 9.44
N ALA A 136 2.45 -11.22 8.96
CA ALA A 136 1.25 -10.51 9.37
C ALA A 136 0.96 -10.74 10.87
N THR A 137 1.12 -11.96 11.37
CA THR A 137 0.97 -12.29 12.79
C THR A 137 1.97 -11.51 13.64
N LEU A 138 3.24 -11.45 13.22
CA LEU A 138 4.27 -10.72 13.94
C LEU A 138 3.99 -9.21 13.91
N LEU A 139 3.64 -8.67 12.75
CA LEU A 139 3.31 -7.26 12.57
C LEU A 139 2.16 -6.84 13.49
N LEU A 140 1.05 -7.59 13.51
CA LEU A 140 -0.11 -7.26 14.33
C LEU A 140 0.14 -7.45 15.83
N ARG A 141 0.99 -8.42 16.21
CA ARG A 141 1.43 -8.55 17.60
C ARG A 141 2.21 -7.32 18.09
N LEU A 142 2.95 -6.67 17.19
CA LEU A 142 3.77 -5.50 17.50
C LEU A 142 3.00 -4.17 17.35
N LEU A 143 2.05 -4.10 16.42
CA LEU A 143 1.30 -2.90 16.04
C LEU A 143 -0.21 -3.04 16.28
N GLY A 144 -0.66 -3.97 17.12
CA GLY A 144 -2.09 -4.22 17.33
C GLY A 144 -2.89 -3.01 17.82
N ASP A 145 -2.24 -2.10 18.54
CA ASP A 145 -2.82 -0.83 19.03
C ASP A 145 -2.58 0.36 18.08
N PHE A 146 -2.05 0.12 16.87
CA PHE A 146 -1.84 1.20 15.91
C PHE A 146 -3.21 1.76 15.46
N PRO A 147 -3.47 3.08 15.62
CA PRO A 147 -4.83 3.61 15.51
C PRO A 147 -5.32 3.82 14.09
N HIS A 148 -4.43 3.74 13.09
CA HIS A 148 -4.74 4.02 11.70
C HIS A 148 -4.81 2.74 10.87
N PRO A 149 -5.34 2.77 9.63
CA PRO A 149 -5.35 1.63 8.74
C PRO A 149 -3.96 1.03 8.52
N ILE A 150 -3.87 -0.30 8.65
CA ILE A 150 -2.70 -1.11 8.31
C ILE A 150 -3.05 -1.91 7.06
N ILE A 151 -2.30 -1.72 5.98
CA ILE A 151 -2.48 -2.42 4.71
C ILE A 151 -1.39 -3.48 4.59
N LEU A 152 -1.80 -4.74 4.54
CA LEU A 152 -0.88 -5.86 4.29
C LEU A 152 -0.61 -5.96 2.78
N GLU A 153 0.64 -5.77 2.41
CA GLU A 153 1.12 -5.96 1.05
C GLU A 153 1.67 -7.36 0.86
N GLY A 154 1.34 -7.97 -0.28
CA GLY A 154 1.92 -9.24 -0.70
C GLY A 154 1.24 -10.48 -0.15
N ILE A 155 0.03 -10.34 0.39
CA ILE A 155 -0.76 -11.49 0.81
C ILE A 155 -1.10 -12.36 -0.40
N SER A 156 -0.66 -13.61 -0.35
CA SER A 156 -0.82 -14.62 -1.39
C SER A 156 -1.76 -15.74 -0.93
N PRO A 157 -2.16 -16.68 -1.79
CA PRO A 157 -2.92 -17.86 -1.36
C PRO A 157 -2.28 -18.63 -0.21
N ASP A 158 -0.95 -18.61 -0.08
CA ASP A 158 -0.20 -19.27 0.99
C ASP A 158 -0.31 -18.60 2.36
N THR A 159 -0.60 -17.29 2.39
CA THR A 159 -0.71 -16.46 3.60
C THR A 159 -2.13 -15.96 3.84
N LEU A 160 -3.07 -16.31 2.96
CA LEU A 160 -4.45 -15.84 3.01
C LEU A 160 -5.18 -16.24 4.29
N ALA A 161 -4.99 -17.47 4.77
CA ALA A 161 -5.60 -17.95 6.01
C ALA A 161 -5.14 -17.14 7.24
N GLU A 162 -3.86 -16.76 7.26
CA GLU A 162 -3.29 -15.88 8.29
C GLU A 162 -3.94 -14.50 8.24
N ALA A 163 -3.99 -13.87 7.07
CA ALA A 163 -4.61 -12.56 6.89
C ALA A 163 -6.09 -12.57 7.32
N ILE A 164 -6.89 -13.55 6.88
CA ILE A 164 -8.30 -13.69 7.28
C ILE A 164 -8.45 -13.80 8.79
N THR A 165 -7.62 -14.61 9.44
CA THR A 165 -7.68 -14.79 10.90
C THR A 165 -7.46 -13.47 11.62
N LEU A 166 -6.46 -12.69 11.19
CA LEU A 166 -6.11 -11.41 11.79
C LEU A 166 -7.15 -10.33 11.48
N MET A 167 -7.66 -10.27 10.26
CA MET A 167 -8.71 -9.32 9.86
C MET A 167 -10.04 -9.51 10.62
N ARG A 168 -10.31 -10.70 11.15
CA ARG A 168 -11.47 -10.94 12.03
C ARG A 168 -11.31 -10.35 13.42
N ILE A 169 -10.09 -10.08 13.84
CA ILE A 169 -9.75 -9.56 15.17
C ILE A 169 -9.48 -8.04 15.12
N HIS A 170 -8.84 -7.58 14.02
CA HIS A 170 -8.41 -6.21 13.85
C HIS A 170 -9.22 -5.52 12.74
N GLU A 171 -10.08 -4.58 13.13
CA GLU A 171 -10.98 -3.88 12.19
C GLU A 171 -10.25 -2.89 11.26
N ASN A 172 -9.10 -2.35 11.71
CA ASN A 172 -8.26 -1.43 10.94
C ASN A 172 -7.28 -2.12 9.98
N LEU A 173 -7.39 -3.46 9.81
CA LEU A 173 -6.52 -4.24 8.94
C LEU A 173 -7.15 -4.42 7.56
N TYR A 174 -6.37 -4.12 6.52
CA TYR A 174 -6.72 -4.19 5.11
C TYR A 174 -5.74 -5.09 4.35
N VAL A 175 -6.16 -5.61 3.21
CA VAL A 175 -5.31 -6.38 2.26
C VAL A 175 -5.41 -5.74 0.88
N GLU A 176 -4.31 -5.65 0.15
CA GLU A 176 -4.36 -5.28 -1.26
C GLU A 176 -4.18 -6.51 -2.18
N THR A 177 -4.58 -6.39 -3.45
CA THR A 177 -4.88 -7.55 -4.30
C THR A 177 -3.72 -8.10 -5.12
N HIS A 178 -2.58 -7.42 -5.25
CA HIS A 178 -1.56 -7.75 -6.27
C HIS A 178 -1.05 -9.19 -6.21
N ALA A 179 -0.94 -9.77 -5.01
CA ALA A 179 -0.42 -11.12 -4.82
C ALA A 179 -1.51 -12.21 -4.66
N LEU A 180 -2.78 -11.85 -4.60
CA LEU A 180 -3.93 -12.77 -4.48
C LEU A 180 -4.26 -13.44 -5.81
N ARG A 181 -3.32 -14.12 -6.43
CA ARG A 181 -3.43 -14.62 -7.81
C ARG A 181 -4.29 -15.86 -8.01
N ALA A 182 -5.04 -16.31 -6.99
CA ALA A 182 -5.95 -17.44 -7.10
C ALA A 182 -7.40 -16.95 -7.30
N PRO A 183 -8.17 -17.46 -8.27
CA PRO A 183 -9.52 -16.97 -8.58
C PRO A 183 -10.47 -16.96 -7.37
N TYR A 184 -10.32 -17.90 -6.44
CA TYR A 184 -11.15 -17.99 -5.23
C TYR A 184 -10.72 -17.05 -4.09
N ALA A 185 -9.54 -16.42 -4.16
CA ALA A 185 -8.97 -15.68 -3.02
C ALA A 185 -9.84 -14.48 -2.62
N LEU A 186 -10.36 -13.74 -3.62
CA LEU A 186 -11.22 -12.58 -3.35
C LEU A 186 -12.59 -12.97 -2.79
N THR A 187 -13.21 -14.02 -3.32
CA THR A 187 -14.48 -14.53 -2.78
C THR A 187 -14.30 -15.09 -1.38
N LEU A 188 -13.19 -15.78 -1.09
CA LEU A 188 -12.90 -16.29 0.23
C LEU A 188 -12.69 -15.16 1.25
N LEU A 189 -11.98 -14.10 0.87
CA LEU A 189 -11.84 -12.89 1.70
C LEU A 189 -13.20 -12.22 1.95
N ARG A 190 -13.96 -11.97 0.89
CA ARG A 190 -15.30 -11.38 0.98
C ARG A 190 -16.21 -12.18 1.92
N ASP A 191 -16.25 -13.51 1.79
CA ASP A 191 -17.09 -14.38 2.61
C ASP A 191 -16.64 -14.41 4.09
N ALA A 192 -15.34 -14.23 4.33
CA ALA A 192 -14.77 -14.28 5.67
C ALA A 192 -14.85 -12.95 6.44
N VAL A 193 -14.65 -11.81 5.76
CA VAL A 193 -14.46 -10.49 6.40
C VAL A 193 -15.16 -9.33 5.68
N GLY A 194 -15.92 -9.60 4.62
CA GLY A 194 -16.56 -8.59 3.77
C GLY A 194 -15.60 -7.98 2.75
N ALA A 195 -16.15 -7.39 1.68
CA ALA A 195 -15.36 -6.75 0.62
C ALA A 195 -14.78 -5.39 1.03
N GLY A 196 -15.31 -4.75 2.08
CA GLY A 196 -14.98 -3.36 2.47
C GLY A 196 -13.54 -3.14 2.95
N ARG A 197 -12.77 -4.21 3.18
CA ARG A 197 -11.36 -4.11 3.60
C ARG A 197 -10.38 -4.74 2.62
N ILE A 198 -10.80 -4.88 1.37
CA ILE A 198 -9.98 -5.33 0.24
C ILE A 198 -9.70 -4.12 -0.65
N LEU A 199 -8.44 -3.86 -0.97
CA LEU A 199 -7.99 -2.71 -1.76
C LEU A 199 -7.40 -3.19 -3.08
N PHE A 200 -7.67 -2.48 -4.15
CA PHE A 200 -7.05 -2.78 -5.43
C PHE A 200 -5.59 -2.33 -5.44
N GLY A 201 -4.67 -3.26 -5.70
CA GLY A 201 -3.25 -3.03 -5.90
C GLY A 201 -2.71 -3.85 -7.07
N SER A 202 -1.87 -3.26 -7.91
CA SER A 202 -1.29 -3.93 -9.08
C SER A 202 0.17 -4.33 -8.95
N ASP A 203 0.91 -3.70 -8.05
CA ASP A 203 2.39 -3.73 -7.99
C ASP A 203 3.05 -3.23 -9.30
N ALA A 204 2.37 -2.34 -10.04
CA ALA A 204 2.98 -1.74 -11.23
C ALA A 204 4.21 -0.89 -10.86
N PRO A 205 5.30 -0.93 -11.64
CA PRO A 205 5.52 -1.66 -12.89
C PRO A 205 6.04 -3.11 -12.68
N GLY A 206 6.19 -3.60 -11.44
CA GLY A 206 6.60 -4.97 -11.14
C GLY A 206 5.53 -5.99 -11.55
N GLY A 207 4.27 -5.61 -11.41
CA GLY A 207 3.09 -6.34 -11.87
C GLY A 207 2.46 -5.74 -13.14
N SER A 208 1.51 -6.46 -13.72
CA SER A 208 0.71 -5.98 -14.85
C SER A 208 -0.61 -5.38 -14.36
N LEU A 209 -0.79 -4.08 -14.57
CA LEU A 209 -2.03 -3.37 -14.22
C LEU A 209 -3.26 -3.99 -14.90
N ALA A 210 -3.15 -4.34 -16.20
CA ALA A 210 -4.23 -4.99 -16.93
C ALA A 210 -4.60 -6.36 -16.34
N ALA A 211 -3.61 -7.15 -15.93
CA ALA A 211 -3.86 -8.46 -15.31
C ALA A 211 -4.49 -8.31 -13.92
N ALA A 212 -4.06 -7.33 -13.13
CA ALA A 212 -4.63 -7.04 -11.81
C ALA A 212 -6.09 -6.60 -11.90
N LEU A 213 -6.44 -5.71 -12.85
CA LEU A 213 -7.82 -5.32 -13.14
C LEU A 213 -8.67 -6.52 -13.59
N GLY A 214 -8.13 -7.32 -14.51
CA GLY A 214 -8.78 -8.53 -15.00
C GLY A 214 -9.06 -9.53 -13.88
N PHE A 215 -8.15 -9.69 -12.94
CA PHE A 215 -8.30 -10.54 -11.76
C PHE A 215 -9.50 -10.10 -10.89
N VAL A 216 -9.62 -8.82 -10.56
CA VAL A 216 -10.76 -8.32 -9.78
C VAL A 216 -12.08 -8.49 -10.55
N ARG A 217 -12.10 -8.13 -11.83
CA ARG A 217 -13.31 -8.22 -12.67
C ARG A 217 -13.79 -9.66 -12.88
N ALA A 218 -12.87 -10.64 -12.88
CA ALA A 218 -13.18 -12.06 -13.06
C ALA A 218 -13.37 -12.83 -11.73
N SER A 219 -13.33 -12.17 -10.59
CA SER A 219 -13.25 -12.81 -9.26
C SER A 219 -14.55 -13.39 -8.71
N GLY A 220 -15.70 -13.21 -9.38
CA GLY A 220 -17.01 -13.61 -8.86
C GLY A 220 -17.56 -12.68 -7.76
N LEU A 221 -16.95 -11.53 -7.52
CA LEU A 221 -17.54 -10.45 -6.73
C LEU A 221 -18.72 -9.82 -7.49
N THR A 222 -19.74 -9.36 -6.77
CA THR A 222 -20.81 -8.54 -7.37
C THR A 222 -20.27 -7.21 -7.89
N GLU A 223 -20.99 -6.54 -8.76
CA GLU A 223 -20.58 -5.22 -9.29
C GLU A 223 -20.33 -4.18 -8.17
N GLY A 224 -21.18 -4.19 -7.13
CA GLY A 224 -21.01 -3.31 -5.97
C GLY A 224 -19.74 -3.64 -5.16
N GLU A 225 -19.43 -4.92 -4.96
CA GLU A 225 -18.21 -5.35 -4.29
C GLU A 225 -16.96 -5.05 -5.13
N GLN A 226 -17.03 -5.22 -6.47
CA GLN A 226 -15.96 -4.82 -7.36
C GLN A 226 -15.72 -3.30 -7.31
N ALA A 227 -16.79 -2.50 -7.29
CA ALA A 227 -16.68 -1.06 -7.13
C ALA A 227 -16.03 -0.68 -5.79
N ALA A 228 -16.39 -1.38 -4.71
CA ALA A 228 -15.77 -1.16 -3.41
C ALA A 228 -14.26 -1.46 -3.45
N VAL A 229 -13.85 -2.61 -3.96
CA VAL A 229 -12.45 -3.02 -4.06
C VAL A 229 -11.64 -2.10 -4.99
N LEU A 230 -12.22 -1.70 -6.13
CA LEU A 230 -11.52 -0.89 -7.14
C LEU A 230 -11.43 0.60 -6.77
N SER A 231 -12.30 1.09 -5.86
CA SER A 231 -12.43 2.53 -5.62
C SER A 231 -12.74 2.89 -4.16
N THR A 232 -13.99 2.69 -3.72
CA THR A 232 -14.51 3.38 -2.54
C THR A 232 -13.83 2.96 -1.25
N ASN A 233 -13.32 1.73 -1.14
CA ASN A 233 -12.54 1.30 0.03
C ASN A 233 -11.26 2.11 0.18
N ALA A 234 -10.57 2.36 -0.93
CA ALA A 234 -9.35 3.15 -0.95
C ALA A 234 -9.64 4.60 -0.53
N GLN A 235 -10.66 5.23 -1.12
CA GLN A 235 -11.08 6.58 -0.77
C GLN A 235 -11.38 6.72 0.73
N GLY A 236 -12.03 5.73 1.35
CA GLY A 236 -12.32 5.70 2.78
C GLY A 236 -11.07 5.68 3.70
N ILE A 237 -9.90 5.31 3.17
CA ILE A 237 -8.67 5.23 3.97
C ILE A 237 -8.04 6.61 4.19
N TRP A 238 -8.02 7.50 3.20
CA TRP A 238 -7.41 8.82 3.30
C TRP A 238 -8.39 9.99 3.28
N SER A 239 -9.56 9.89 2.66
CA SER A 239 -10.54 11.00 2.63
C SER A 239 -11.29 11.17 3.93
N GLY A 240 -10.86 10.72 5.09
CA GLY A 240 -11.60 10.78 6.33
C GLY A 240 -13.09 10.69 6.11
N GLY A 241 -13.74 9.58 6.44
CA GLY A 241 -15.19 9.50 6.25
C GLY A 241 -15.81 10.83 6.66
N GLY A 242 -16.33 11.57 5.69
CA GLY A 242 -17.00 12.82 6.00
C GLY A 242 -18.14 12.48 6.95
N GLU A 243 -17.97 12.87 8.19
CA GLU A 243 -19.12 13.07 9.06
C GLU A 243 -19.88 14.25 8.46
N GLU A 244 -20.97 13.97 7.73
CA GLU A 244 -22.07 14.89 7.61
C GLU A 244 -22.86 14.97 8.91
#